data_1b84323169ed7eac20b07d67fc13414c
#
_entry.id   1b84323169ed7eac20b07d67fc13414c
#
_cell.length_a   1.000
_cell.length_b   1.000
_cell.length_c   1.000
_cell.angle_alpha   90.00
_cell.angle_beta   90.00
_cell.angle_gamma   90.00
#
_symmetry.space_group_name_H-M   'P 1'
#
loop_
_entity.id
_entity.type
_entity.pdbx_description
1 polymer ?
#
loop_
_entity_poly.entity_id
_entity_poly.type
_entity_poly.pdbx_seq_one_letter_code
_entity_poly.pdbx_strand_id
1 'polypeptide(L)'
;MPYSEKAYTRLIAAALASISVTQTNLDNLFMPFYSDMVLPRIDLHGKLAIVTGANSGVGFEAARALVGLGAHVVLACRSELKGQEAMRRIVELTGSKSVEVEMLDCSSFRSVRAFLERWEKREQKQIDILINNAGMVVTIRL
;
A
#
# COMPACT_ATOMS: atom_id res chain seq x y z
N MET A 1 -5.33 -0.73 -27.91
CA MET A 1 -6.71 -0.23 -27.77
C MET A 1 -6.67 1.06 -26.96
N PRO A 2 -7.20 2.19 -27.46
CA PRO A 2 -7.08 3.45 -26.75
C PRO A 2 -8.07 3.46 -25.58
N TYR A 3 -7.54 3.61 -24.37
CA TYR A 3 -8.33 3.98 -23.21
C TYR A 3 -9.04 5.30 -23.52
N SER A 4 -10.35 5.31 -23.45
CA SER A 4 -11.13 6.50 -23.77
C SER A 4 -10.78 7.62 -22.79
N GLU A 5 -10.61 8.83 -23.29
CA GLU A 5 -10.35 10.08 -22.55
C GLU A 5 -11.32 10.28 -21.35
N LYS A 6 -12.54 9.74 -21.48
CA LYS A 6 -13.57 9.72 -20.43
C LYS A 6 -13.19 8.88 -19.20
N ALA A 7 -12.38 7.81 -19.36
CA ALA A 7 -11.94 7.01 -18.23
C ALA A 7 -10.86 7.72 -17.41
N TYR A 8 -9.96 8.44 -18.09
CA TYR A 8 -8.89 9.21 -17.44
C TYR A 8 -9.44 10.40 -16.64
N THR A 9 -10.40 11.12 -17.21
CA THR A 9 -11.05 12.26 -16.54
C THR A 9 -11.82 11.82 -15.31
N ARG A 10 -12.43 10.63 -15.33
CA ARG A 10 -13.14 10.05 -14.19
C ARG A 10 -12.18 9.60 -13.07
N LEU A 11 -11.02 9.04 -13.41
CA LEU A 11 -9.99 8.66 -12.44
C LEU A 11 -9.39 9.87 -11.73
N ILE A 12 -9.10 10.94 -12.46
CA ILE A 12 -8.58 12.19 -11.90
C ILE A 12 -9.64 12.88 -11.04
N ALA A 13 -10.90 12.90 -11.46
CA ALA A 13 -11.99 13.46 -10.66
C ALA A 13 -12.20 12.68 -9.34
N ALA A 14 -12.11 11.36 -9.36
CA ALA A 14 -12.18 10.52 -8.17
C ALA A 14 -10.98 10.75 -7.22
N ALA A 15 -9.77 10.91 -7.78
CA ALA A 15 -8.58 11.21 -7.00
C ALA A 15 -8.63 12.59 -6.34
N LEU A 16 -9.16 13.60 -7.03
CA LEU A 16 -9.31 14.97 -6.52
C LEU A 16 -10.44 15.09 -5.49
N ALA A 17 -11.51 14.32 -5.62
CA ALA A 17 -12.61 14.29 -4.65
C ALA A 17 -12.17 13.69 -3.30
N SER A 18 -11.19 12.80 -3.27
CA SER A 18 -10.66 12.20 -2.04
C SER A 18 -9.80 13.15 -1.19
N ILE A 19 -9.43 14.31 -1.72
CA ILE A 19 -8.61 15.30 -1.00
C ILE A 19 -9.46 16.26 -0.13
N SER A 20 -10.77 16.35 -0.38
CA SER A 20 -11.62 17.42 0.21
C SER A 20 -12.75 16.97 1.13
N VAL A 21 -12.94 15.69 1.43
CA VAL A 21 -14.10 15.25 2.21
C VAL A 21 -13.68 14.53 3.49
N THR A 22 -14.04 15.14 4.62
CA THR A 22 -14.04 14.55 5.96
C THR A 22 -14.78 13.20 5.96
N GLN A 23 -14.21 12.26 6.66
CA GLN A 23 -14.47 10.85 6.96
C GLN A 23 -15.94 10.36 7.10
N THR A 24 -16.88 10.85 6.32
CA THR A 24 -18.27 10.38 6.37
C THR A 24 -18.67 9.74 5.03
N ASN A 25 -18.78 8.42 5.03
CA ASN A 25 -19.51 7.61 4.03
C ASN A 25 -19.07 7.65 2.55
N LEU A 26 -17.77 7.76 2.27
CA LEU A 26 -17.24 7.65 0.91
C LEU A 26 -17.42 6.25 0.31
N ASP A 27 -17.41 5.22 1.14
CA ASP A 27 -17.57 3.84 0.68
C ASP A 27 -18.91 3.61 -0.04
N ASN A 28 -19.98 4.32 0.35
CA ASN A 28 -21.29 4.17 -0.27
C ASN A 28 -21.49 5.04 -1.53
N LEU A 29 -20.71 6.09 -1.72
CA LEU A 29 -20.84 6.98 -2.87
C LEU A 29 -20.11 6.46 -4.11
N PHE A 30 -19.01 5.74 -3.91
CA PHE A 30 -18.18 5.22 -5.00
C PHE A 30 -18.37 3.72 -5.29
N MET A 31 -19.05 2.98 -4.40
CA MET A 31 -19.39 1.57 -4.60
C MET A 31 -20.07 1.26 -5.96
N PRO A 32 -21.02 2.07 -6.46
CA PRO A 32 -21.65 1.79 -7.76
C PRO A 32 -20.68 1.89 -8.95
N PHE A 33 -19.58 2.64 -8.81
CA PHE A 33 -18.58 2.82 -9.88
C PHE A 33 -17.53 1.72 -9.91
N TYR A 34 -17.34 1.01 -8.80
CA TYR A 34 -16.36 -0.08 -8.68
C TYR A 34 -16.99 -1.47 -8.89
N SER A 35 -18.33 -1.57 -8.86
CA SER A 35 -19.02 -2.86 -9.00
C SER A 35 -18.78 -3.55 -10.34
N ASP A 36 -18.46 -2.80 -11.39
CA ASP A 36 -18.24 -3.33 -12.73
C ASP A 36 -16.75 -3.55 -13.06
N MET A 37 -15.85 -3.21 -12.15
CA MET A 37 -14.43 -3.46 -12.33
C MET A 37 -14.09 -4.86 -11.83
N VAL A 38 -14.32 -5.85 -12.68
CA VAL A 38 -13.83 -7.23 -12.44
C VAL A 38 -12.31 -7.19 -12.53
N LEU A 39 -11.67 -7.04 -11.39
CA LEU A 39 -10.22 -7.24 -11.33
C LEU A 39 -9.91 -8.70 -11.65
N PRO A 40 -8.97 -8.98 -12.56
CA PRO A 40 -8.56 -10.35 -12.81
C PRO A 40 -8.11 -10.98 -11.49
N ARG A 41 -8.54 -12.20 -11.22
CA ARG A 41 -8.02 -12.97 -10.07
C ARG A 41 -6.58 -13.34 -10.37
N ILE A 42 -5.67 -12.55 -9.84
CA ILE A 42 -4.22 -12.79 -9.95
C ILE A 42 -3.82 -13.57 -8.71
N ASP A 43 -3.15 -14.69 -8.91
CA ASP A 43 -2.51 -15.44 -7.83
C ASP A 43 -1.08 -14.92 -7.64
N LEU A 44 -0.79 -14.41 -6.44
CA LEU A 44 0.51 -13.89 -6.06
C LEU A 44 1.26 -14.78 -5.06
N HIS A 45 0.85 -16.04 -4.91
CA HIS A 45 1.58 -16.98 -4.05
C HIS A 45 3.06 -17.11 -4.48
N GLY A 46 3.95 -17.07 -3.49
CA GLY A 46 5.40 -17.10 -3.71
C GLY A 46 6.00 -15.77 -4.19
N LYS A 47 5.20 -14.72 -4.37
CA LYS A 47 5.67 -13.38 -4.70
C LYS A 47 5.98 -12.58 -3.45
N LEU A 48 7.09 -11.82 -3.49
CA LEU A 48 7.51 -10.92 -2.43
C LEU A 48 7.25 -9.48 -2.83
N ALA A 49 6.46 -8.78 -2.02
CA ALA A 49 6.14 -7.38 -2.22
C ALA A 49 6.67 -6.51 -1.08
N ILE A 50 7.16 -5.31 -1.41
CA ILE A 50 7.47 -4.26 -0.44
C ILE A 50 6.53 -3.08 -0.68
N VAL A 51 5.93 -2.58 0.40
CA VAL A 51 5.10 -1.36 0.35
C VAL A 51 5.64 -0.36 1.34
N THR A 52 6.11 0.80 0.86
CA THR A 52 6.60 1.87 1.73
C THR A 52 5.43 2.71 2.27
N GLY A 53 5.51 3.10 3.56
CA GLY A 53 4.44 3.85 4.21
C GLY A 53 3.14 3.05 4.38
N ALA A 54 3.25 1.74 4.55
CA ALA A 54 2.12 0.80 4.58
C ALA A 54 1.33 0.77 5.91
N ASN A 55 1.65 1.64 6.86
CA ASN A 55 0.97 1.66 8.15
C ASN A 55 -0.42 2.32 8.12
N SER A 56 -0.79 3.03 7.06
CA SER A 56 -2.08 3.72 6.95
C SER A 56 -2.43 4.08 5.50
N GLY A 57 -3.71 4.49 5.28
CA GLY A 57 -4.18 5.02 4.00
C GLY A 57 -4.00 4.07 2.83
N VAL A 58 -3.64 4.62 1.66
CA VAL A 58 -3.49 3.87 0.41
C VAL A 58 -2.47 2.74 0.51
N GLY A 59 -1.33 2.98 1.19
CA GLY A 59 -0.30 1.95 1.39
C GLY A 59 -0.78 0.76 2.20
N PHE A 60 -1.60 1.00 3.23
CA PHE A 60 -2.23 -0.06 4.02
C PHE A 60 -3.19 -0.90 3.17
N GLU A 61 -4.06 -0.26 2.39
CA GLU A 61 -5.03 -0.96 1.55
C GLU A 61 -4.34 -1.74 0.41
N ALA A 62 -3.28 -1.18 -0.18
CA ALA A 62 -2.47 -1.88 -1.17
C ALA A 62 -1.81 -3.13 -0.58
N ALA A 63 -1.21 -3.00 0.60
CA ALA A 63 -0.59 -4.13 1.31
C ALA A 63 -1.63 -5.21 1.65
N ARG A 64 -2.80 -4.82 2.18
CA ARG A 64 -3.91 -5.72 2.49
C ARG A 64 -4.38 -6.49 1.25
N ALA A 65 -4.54 -5.79 0.11
CA ALA A 65 -4.95 -6.41 -1.14
C ALA A 65 -3.92 -7.44 -1.63
N LEU A 66 -2.62 -7.11 -1.61
CA LEU A 66 -1.55 -8.02 -2.01
C LEU A 66 -1.49 -9.27 -1.12
N VAL A 67 -1.64 -9.10 0.20
CA VAL A 67 -1.72 -10.24 1.14
C VAL A 67 -2.94 -11.12 0.83
N GLY A 68 -4.09 -10.50 0.53
CA GLY A 68 -5.31 -11.20 0.14
C GLY A 68 -5.19 -11.97 -1.19
N LEU A 69 -4.27 -11.57 -2.07
CA LEU A 69 -3.92 -12.26 -3.32
C LEU A 69 -2.82 -13.32 -3.14
N GLY A 70 -2.34 -13.55 -1.91
CA GLY A 70 -1.36 -14.59 -1.58
C GLY A 70 0.09 -14.14 -1.57
N ALA A 71 0.41 -12.87 -1.82
CA ALA A 71 1.77 -12.37 -1.74
C ALA A 71 2.28 -12.36 -0.29
N HIS A 72 3.61 -12.53 -0.12
CA HIS A 72 4.29 -12.16 1.10
C HIS A 72 4.61 -10.66 1.07
N VAL A 73 4.13 -9.89 2.05
CA VAL A 73 4.21 -8.43 2.01
C VAL A 73 5.03 -7.88 3.16
N VAL A 74 6.03 -7.07 2.83
CA VAL A 74 6.84 -6.31 3.77
C VAL A 74 6.27 -4.90 3.90
N LEU A 75 5.77 -4.57 5.09
CA LEU A 75 5.30 -3.23 5.46
C LEU A 75 6.52 -2.39 5.86
N ALA A 76 7.06 -1.62 4.92
CA ALA A 76 8.19 -0.74 5.21
C ALA A 76 7.70 0.58 5.82
N CYS A 77 7.91 0.74 7.15
CA CYS A 77 7.36 1.83 7.94
C CYS A 77 8.43 2.53 8.79
N ARG A 78 8.28 3.85 9.01
CA ARG A 78 9.19 4.60 9.90
C ARG A 78 8.91 4.40 11.40
N SER A 79 7.74 3.90 11.76
CA SER A 79 7.34 3.61 13.14
C SER A 79 7.00 2.14 13.28
N GLU A 80 7.77 1.44 14.08
CA GLU A 80 7.57 0.02 14.35
C GLU A 80 6.19 -0.24 14.97
N LEU A 81 5.80 0.55 15.97
CA LEU A 81 4.52 0.41 16.65
C LEU A 81 3.34 0.49 15.67
N LYS A 82 3.34 1.50 14.78
CA LYS A 82 2.30 1.66 13.77
C LYS A 82 2.35 0.56 12.70
N GLY A 83 3.54 0.10 12.35
CA GLY A 83 3.71 -1.03 11.43
C GLY A 83 3.14 -2.32 12.01
N GLN A 84 3.43 -2.63 13.28
CA GLN A 84 2.92 -3.81 13.98
C GLN A 84 1.38 -3.77 14.13
N GLU A 85 0.83 -2.60 14.40
CA GLU A 85 -0.63 -2.43 14.44
C GLU A 85 -1.27 -2.69 13.07
N ALA A 86 -0.69 -2.13 12.00
CA ALA A 86 -1.15 -2.35 10.63
C ALA A 86 -1.05 -3.83 10.25
N MET A 87 0.05 -4.50 10.59
CA MET A 87 0.23 -5.94 10.35
C MET A 87 -0.87 -6.76 11.02
N ARG A 88 -1.15 -6.51 12.31
CA ARG A 88 -2.23 -7.22 13.03
C ARG A 88 -3.58 -7.05 12.35
N ARG A 89 -3.92 -5.81 11.95
CA ARG A 89 -5.16 -5.54 11.23
C ARG A 89 -5.23 -6.25 9.88
N ILE A 90 -4.14 -6.31 9.12
CA ILE A 90 -4.10 -7.06 7.86
C ILE A 90 -4.33 -8.54 8.11
N VAL A 91 -3.69 -9.13 9.11
CA VAL A 91 -3.89 -10.54 9.49
C VAL A 91 -5.34 -10.81 9.87
N GLU A 92 -5.96 -9.93 10.66
CA GLU A 92 -7.38 -10.05 11.05
C GLU A 92 -8.32 -9.98 9.83
N LEU A 93 -8.05 -9.06 8.89
CA LEU A 93 -8.91 -8.84 7.73
C LEU A 93 -8.75 -9.88 6.63
N THR A 94 -7.55 -10.46 6.48
CA THR A 94 -7.24 -11.40 5.37
C THR A 94 -7.17 -12.86 5.82
N GLY A 95 -7.02 -13.11 7.11
CA GLY A 95 -6.73 -14.44 7.66
C GLY A 95 -5.31 -14.95 7.33
N SER A 96 -4.51 -14.20 6.59
CA SER A 96 -3.16 -14.58 6.14
C SER A 96 -2.09 -13.99 7.07
N LYS A 97 -1.06 -14.79 7.36
CA LYS A 97 0.13 -14.37 8.12
C LYS A 97 1.31 -14.01 7.21
N SER A 98 1.11 -13.98 5.88
CA SER A 98 2.14 -13.63 4.90
C SER A 98 2.44 -12.14 4.87
N VAL A 99 2.69 -11.55 6.02
CA VAL A 99 2.97 -10.12 6.18
C VAL A 99 3.96 -9.91 7.34
N GLU A 100 4.90 -9.00 7.13
CA GLU A 100 5.90 -8.64 8.13
C GLU A 100 6.18 -7.14 8.11
N VAL A 101 6.84 -6.62 9.17
CA VAL A 101 7.18 -5.20 9.30
C VAL A 101 8.69 -5.03 9.21
N GLU A 102 9.13 -4.06 8.40
CA GLU A 102 10.51 -3.61 8.34
C GLU A 102 10.62 -2.10 8.57
N MET A 103 11.64 -1.72 9.32
CA MET A 103 11.88 -0.32 9.61
C MET A 103 12.53 0.39 8.43
N LEU A 104 11.83 1.39 7.90
CA LEU A 104 12.33 2.24 6.83
C LEU A 104 11.78 3.67 6.95
N ASP A 105 12.68 4.62 7.13
CA ASP A 105 12.40 6.04 7.00
C ASP A 105 13.01 6.54 5.68
N CYS A 106 12.17 6.79 4.67
CA CYS A 106 12.60 7.25 3.36
C CYS A 106 13.20 8.68 3.38
N SER A 107 13.03 9.44 4.47
CA SER A 107 13.64 10.76 4.63
C SER A 107 15.09 10.70 5.14
N SER A 108 15.59 9.52 5.52
CA SER A 108 16.90 9.30 6.10
C SER A 108 17.74 8.31 5.31
N PHE A 109 18.82 8.77 4.67
CA PHE A 109 19.76 7.88 4.00
C PHE A 109 20.38 6.82 4.93
N ARG A 110 20.57 7.15 6.21
CA ARG A 110 21.03 6.19 7.21
C ARG A 110 20.02 5.05 7.38
N SER A 111 18.73 5.39 7.46
CA SER A 111 17.66 4.39 7.57
C SER A 111 17.59 3.50 6.34
N VAL A 112 17.71 4.10 5.15
CA VAL A 112 17.70 3.35 3.88
C VAL A 112 18.89 2.37 3.83
N ARG A 113 20.09 2.79 4.18
CA ARG A 113 21.27 1.90 4.22
C ARG A 113 21.11 0.77 5.24
N ALA A 114 20.62 1.08 6.44
CA ALA A 114 20.37 0.08 7.46
C ALA A 114 19.28 -0.93 7.03
N PHE A 115 18.26 -0.48 6.28
CA PHE A 115 17.29 -1.37 5.68
C PHE A 115 17.95 -2.32 4.67
N LEU A 116 18.80 -1.80 3.76
CA LEU A 116 19.51 -2.61 2.78
C LEU A 116 20.42 -3.65 3.43
N GLU A 117 21.16 -3.27 4.49
CA GLU A 117 22.03 -4.19 5.23
C GLU A 117 21.24 -5.35 5.87
N ARG A 118 20.03 -5.10 6.37
CA ARG A 118 19.14 -6.15 6.86
C ARG A 118 18.59 -6.98 5.73
N TRP A 119 18.23 -6.34 4.61
CA TRP A 119 17.70 -7.00 3.42
C TRP A 119 18.69 -8.00 2.83
N GLU A 120 19.98 -7.62 2.73
CA GLU A 120 21.03 -8.48 2.20
C GLU A 120 21.28 -9.75 3.04
N LYS A 121 20.90 -9.75 4.30
CA LYS A 121 21.01 -10.90 5.21
C LYS A 121 19.85 -11.90 5.09
N ARG A 122 18.83 -11.56 4.32
CA ARG A 122 17.64 -12.41 4.13
C ARG A 122 17.97 -13.58 3.18
N GLU A 123 17.32 -14.72 3.39
CA GLU A 123 17.38 -15.83 2.44
C GLU A 123 16.70 -15.48 1.13
N GLN A 124 15.46 -14.94 1.21
CA GLN A 124 14.74 -14.45 0.05
C GLN A 124 15.02 -12.95 -0.13
N LYS A 125 15.74 -12.62 -1.20
CA LYS A 125 16.16 -11.25 -1.52
C LYS A 125 15.47 -10.68 -2.75
N GLN A 126 14.94 -11.56 -3.61
CA GLN A 126 14.27 -11.14 -4.83
C GLN A 126 12.94 -10.47 -4.50
N ILE A 127 12.80 -9.25 -4.95
CA ILE A 127 11.58 -8.45 -4.82
C ILE A 127 10.83 -8.57 -6.15
N ASP A 128 9.59 -9.06 -6.12
CA ASP A 128 8.74 -9.14 -7.30
C ASP A 128 7.94 -7.86 -7.50
N ILE A 129 7.52 -7.21 -6.39
CA ILE A 129 6.68 -6.01 -6.42
C ILE A 129 7.24 -4.96 -5.45
N LEU A 130 7.49 -3.76 -5.93
CA LEU A 130 7.86 -2.61 -5.10
C LEU A 130 6.84 -1.49 -5.27
N ILE A 131 6.14 -1.13 -4.17
CA ILE A 131 5.23 0.01 -4.14
C ILE A 131 5.86 1.15 -3.37
N ASN A 132 6.33 2.16 -4.09
CA ASN A 132 6.82 3.42 -3.53
C ASN A 132 5.63 4.33 -3.20
N ASN A 133 5.03 4.14 -2.02
CA ASN A 133 3.85 4.87 -1.57
C ASN A 133 4.17 5.90 -0.48
N ALA A 134 5.26 5.71 0.28
CA ALA A 134 5.62 6.65 1.34
C ALA A 134 5.73 8.09 0.79
N GLY A 135 4.94 8.98 1.35
CA GLY A 135 4.92 10.38 0.96
C GLY A 135 4.25 11.24 2.04
N MET A 136 4.51 12.54 2.00
CA MET A 136 3.90 13.51 2.89
C MET A 136 3.60 14.79 2.12
N VAL A 137 2.39 15.31 2.26
CA VAL A 137 2.03 16.65 1.79
C VAL A 137 2.23 17.63 2.93
N VAL A 138 3.13 18.60 2.75
CA VAL A 138 3.32 19.69 3.69
C VAL A 138 2.59 20.90 3.15
N THR A 139 1.54 21.36 3.84
CA THR A 139 0.89 22.64 3.55
C THR A 139 1.63 23.71 4.32
N ILE A 140 2.38 24.55 3.61
CA ILE A 140 2.96 25.76 4.18
C ILE A 140 1.83 26.81 4.18
N ARG A 141 1.35 27.18 5.37
CA ARG A 141 0.54 28.39 5.52
C ARG A 141 1.50 29.57 5.53
N LEU A 142 1.51 30.35 4.47
CA LEU A 142 2.11 31.69 4.40
C LEU A 142 1.25 32.68 5.16
#